data_45688be5bccab1e8721fd45e76bbce78
#
_entry.id   45688be5bccab1e8721fd45e76bbce78
#
_cell.length_a   1.000
_cell.length_b   1.000
_cell.length_c   1.000
_cell.angle_alpha   90.00
_cell.angle_beta   90.00
_cell.angle_gamma   90.00
#
_symmetry.space_group_name_H-M   'P 1'
#
loop_
_entity.id
_entity.type
_entity.pdbx_description
1 polymer ?
#
loop_
_entity_poly.entity_id
_entity_poly.type
_entity_poly.pdbx_seq_one_letter_code
_entity_poly.pdbx_strand_id
1 'polypeptide(L)'
;SDVCSSDLVGLLGGMFTLLSLSICGAMYHSGLGWLYFTLFTVLGLFMGVFGSVFNTFAGLYQAKDNDLLLSLPIPIRAILASRLLGVYLMGLMFSGVIMLPCVIVYWIAAELSAAAVIGGLALILAVSLLALVLSCLLGWVVAKLYSRLKHKNLLTTLAALVLFGAYYAVCFRASALIERLLAHLDQVGAAVRGGAYPLYLMGRMGQGDWLAIALVLAVTALLCWLTYLLLSRTFLAIATAKTSETKKAYKEGKAALRSIPAALLSKELGRLTSSPNY
;
A
#
# COMPACT_ATOMS: atom_id res chain seq x y z
N SER A 1 22.73 3.98 -6.49
CA SER A 1 21.29 3.57 -6.45
C SER A 1 20.38 4.72 -6.05
N ASP A 2 20.88 5.70 -5.30
CA ASP A 2 20.04 6.79 -4.72
C ASP A 2 19.57 7.80 -5.77
N VAL A 3 20.37 8.07 -6.82
CA VAL A 3 20.01 8.97 -7.92
C VAL A 3 18.81 8.43 -8.70
N CYS A 4 18.80 7.14 -9.00
CA CYS A 4 17.70 6.52 -9.77
C CYS A 4 16.37 6.51 -9.00
N SER A 5 16.39 6.42 -7.67
CA SER A 5 15.17 6.47 -6.86
C SER A 5 14.60 7.88 -6.75
N SER A 6 15.46 8.92 -6.63
CA SER A 6 15.02 10.32 -6.59
C SER A 6 14.42 10.77 -7.94
N ASP A 7 15.02 10.34 -9.05
CA ASP A 7 14.53 10.65 -10.39
C ASP A 7 13.16 10.01 -10.65
N LEU A 8 12.95 8.77 -10.20
CA LEU A 8 11.67 8.09 -10.30
C LEU A 8 10.57 8.81 -9.49
N VAL A 9 10.87 9.22 -8.27
CA VAL A 9 9.93 9.97 -7.40
C VAL A 9 9.61 11.34 -8.03
N GLY A 10 10.63 12.02 -8.59
CA GLY A 10 10.45 13.29 -9.29
C GLY A 10 9.58 13.16 -10.54
N LEU A 11 9.82 12.13 -11.33
CA LEU A 11 9.04 11.86 -12.55
C LEU A 11 7.59 11.51 -12.23
N LEU A 12 7.35 10.62 -11.26
CA LEU A 12 6.01 10.29 -10.82
C LEU A 12 5.28 11.50 -10.22
N GLY A 13 5.93 12.25 -9.34
CA GLY A 13 5.39 13.48 -8.77
C GLY A 13 5.03 14.51 -9.83
N GLY A 14 5.89 14.69 -10.84
CA GLY A 14 5.63 15.55 -11.99
C GLY A 14 4.42 15.10 -12.80
N MET A 15 4.30 13.81 -13.07
CA MET A 15 3.14 13.24 -13.79
C MET A 15 1.82 13.47 -13.02
N PHE A 16 1.81 13.25 -11.71
CA PHE A 16 0.62 13.49 -10.88
C PHE A 16 0.33 14.98 -10.71
N THR A 17 1.34 15.85 -10.74
CA THR A 17 1.15 17.30 -10.76
C THR A 17 0.43 17.74 -12.05
N LEU A 18 0.86 17.27 -13.22
CA LEU A 18 0.22 17.55 -14.49
C LEU A 18 -1.23 17.04 -14.53
N LEU A 19 -1.46 15.82 -14.06
CA LEU A 19 -2.80 15.25 -13.95
C LEU A 19 -3.68 16.08 -13.02
N SER A 20 -3.14 16.50 -11.88
CA SER A 20 -3.82 17.34 -10.90
C SER A 20 -4.23 18.68 -11.49
N LEU A 21 -3.31 19.36 -12.19
CA LEU A 21 -3.58 20.63 -12.87
C LEU A 21 -4.67 20.50 -13.94
N SER A 22 -4.65 19.41 -14.73
CA SER A 22 -5.65 19.20 -15.80
C SER A 22 -7.07 18.99 -15.27
N ILE A 23 -7.22 18.37 -14.09
CA ILE A 23 -8.52 17.99 -13.53
C ILE A 23 -9.04 19.04 -12.53
N CYS A 24 -8.14 19.70 -11.79
CA CYS A 24 -8.51 20.62 -10.71
C CYS A 24 -9.42 21.74 -11.17
N GLY A 25 -9.08 22.41 -12.28
CA GLY A 25 -9.87 23.53 -12.80
C GLY A 25 -11.30 23.14 -13.14
N ALA A 26 -11.46 22.04 -13.87
CA ALA A 26 -12.78 21.55 -14.28
C ALA A 26 -13.66 21.18 -13.07
N MET A 27 -13.10 20.51 -12.06
CA MET A 27 -13.85 20.08 -10.87
C MET A 27 -14.12 21.23 -9.89
N TYR A 28 -13.20 22.18 -9.78
CA TYR A 28 -13.38 23.35 -8.90
C TYR A 28 -14.52 24.24 -9.42
N HIS A 29 -14.51 24.60 -10.71
CA HIS A 29 -15.56 25.43 -11.32
C HIS A 29 -16.94 24.76 -11.35
N SER A 30 -17.00 23.43 -11.38
CA SER A 30 -18.25 22.66 -11.30
C SER A 30 -18.80 22.52 -9.87
N GLY A 31 -18.13 23.06 -8.84
CA GLY A 31 -18.52 22.89 -7.43
C GLY A 31 -18.28 21.47 -6.88
N LEU A 32 -17.57 20.63 -7.62
CA LEU A 32 -17.26 19.23 -7.28
C LEU A 32 -15.82 19.04 -6.75
N GLY A 33 -15.27 20.06 -6.08
CA GLY A 33 -13.92 19.99 -5.52
C GLY A 33 -13.71 18.83 -4.52
N TRP A 34 -14.78 18.38 -3.85
CA TRP A 34 -14.70 17.17 -3.00
C TRP A 34 -14.44 15.90 -3.84
N LEU A 35 -14.98 15.82 -5.07
CA LEU A 35 -14.78 14.68 -5.96
C LEU A 35 -13.32 14.61 -6.45
N TYR A 36 -12.68 15.77 -6.67
CA TYR A 36 -11.24 15.85 -6.94
C TYR A 36 -10.41 15.18 -5.84
N PHE A 37 -10.62 15.55 -4.58
CA PHE A 37 -9.91 14.92 -3.46
C PHE A 37 -10.26 13.44 -3.31
N THR A 38 -11.51 13.05 -3.55
CA THR A 38 -11.93 11.65 -3.53
C THR A 38 -11.15 10.81 -4.54
N LEU A 39 -11.00 11.31 -5.77
CA LEU A 39 -10.27 10.62 -6.84
C LEU A 39 -8.79 10.42 -6.47
N PHE A 40 -8.13 11.50 -6.03
CA PHE A 40 -6.73 11.42 -5.63
C PHE A 40 -6.53 10.60 -4.35
N THR A 41 -7.51 10.57 -3.44
CA THR A 41 -7.52 9.66 -2.28
C THR A 41 -7.52 8.20 -2.70
N VAL A 42 -8.36 7.82 -3.65
CA VAL A 42 -8.39 6.45 -4.18
C VAL A 42 -7.06 6.08 -4.84
N LEU A 43 -6.50 6.98 -5.66
CA LEU A 43 -5.19 6.77 -6.28
C LEU A 43 -4.06 6.68 -5.24
N GLY A 44 -4.07 7.57 -4.25
CA GLY A 44 -3.10 7.59 -3.16
C GLY A 44 -3.16 6.32 -2.27
N LEU A 45 -4.37 5.85 -1.95
CA LEU A 45 -4.57 4.58 -1.24
C LEU A 45 -4.08 3.40 -2.07
N PHE A 46 -4.45 3.37 -3.35
CA PHE A 46 -4.03 2.29 -4.25
C PHE A 46 -2.51 2.20 -4.32
N MET A 47 -1.82 3.29 -4.64
CA MET A 47 -0.36 3.34 -4.71
C MET A 47 0.31 3.10 -3.35
N GLY A 48 -0.23 3.67 -2.27
CA GLY A 48 0.28 3.47 -0.92
C GLY A 48 0.22 2.00 -0.50
N VAL A 49 -0.89 1.32 -0.75
CA VAL A 49 -1.08 -0.10 -0.43
C VAL A 49 -0.20 -0.98 -1.30
N PHE A 50 -0.24 -0.81 -2.63
CA PHE A 50 0.55 -1.64 -3.55
C PHE A 50 2.05 -1.46 -3.36
N GLY A 51 2.53 -0.24 -3.13
CA GLY A 51 3.93 0.04 -2.86
C GLY A 51 4.44 -0.51 -1.54
N SER A 52 3.57 -0.62 -0.52
CA SER A 52 3.98 -1.02 0.83
C SER A 52 3.66 -2.47 1.21
N VAL A 53 2.70 -3.15 0.56
CA VAL A 53 2.24 -4.50 0.93
C VAL A 53 3.37 -5.52 0.99
N PHE A 54 4.23 -5.58 -0.03
CA PHE A 54 5.34 -6.55 -0.06
C PHE A 54 6.39 -6.24 0.98
N ASN A 55 6.68 -4.96 1.18
CA ASN A 55 7.61 -4.52 2.22
C ASN A 55 7.04 -4.77 3.61
N THR A 56 5.74 -4.61 3.80
CA THR A 56 5.02 -4.96 5.04
C THR A 56 5.15 -6.44 5.36
N PHE A 57 4.90 -7.30 4.38
CA PHE A 57 5.03 -8.75 4.56
C PHE A 57 6.48 -9.15 4.87
N ALA A 58 7.44 -8.64 4.10
CA ALA A 58 8.86 -8.92 4.32
C ALA A 58 9.36 -8.35 5.66
N GLY A 59 9.02 -7.11 5.98
CA GLY A 59 9.49 -6.41 7.18
C GLY A 59 8.86 -6.91 8.47
N LEU A 60 7.57 -7.27 8.46
CA LEU A 60 6.89 -7.76 9.66
C LEU A 60 7.13 -9.26 9.90
N TYR A 61 7.05 -10.09 8.85
CA TYR A 61 6.97 -11.54 9.03
C TYR A 61 8.17 -12.33 8.52
N GLN A 62 8.92 -11.80 7.53
CA GLN A 62 10.09 -12.48 6.95
C GLN A 62 11.43 -11.89 7.38
N ALA A 63 11.45 -10.89 8.24
CA ALA A 63 12.69 -10.27 8.67
C ALA A 63 13.61 -11.30 9.35
N LYS A 64 14.85 -11.42 8.84
CA LYS A 64 15.86 -12.35 9.35
C LYS A 64 16.28 -12.02 10.78
N ASP A 65 16.10 -10.76 11.18
CA ASP A 65 16.48 -10.24 12.50
C ASP A 65 15.45 -10.56 13.59
N ASN A 66 14.31 -11.16 13.23
CA ASN A 66 13.26 -11.47 14.22
C ASN A 66 13.77 -12.41 15.31
N ASP A 67 14.56 -13.44 14.95
CA ASP A 67 15.10 -14.41 15.92
C ASP A 67 16.09 -13.73 16.87
N LEU A 68 16.91 -12.80 16.35
CA LEU A 68 17.85 -12.03 17.17
C LEU A 68 17.11 -11.05 18.09
N LEU A 69 16.15 -10.31 17.58
CA LEU A 69 15.37 -9.32 18.35
C LEU A 69 14.52 -9.99 19.44
N LEU A 70 13.97 -11.18 19.17
CA LEU A 70 13.19 -11.95 20.15
C LEU A 70 14.06 -12.58 21.25
N SER A 71 15.37 -12.74 21.03
CA SER A 71 16.30 -13.21 22.04
C SER A 71 16.77 -12.11 23.00
N LEU A 72 16.57 -10.85 22.65
CA LEU A 72 16.90 -9.68 23.49
C LEU A 72 15.78 -9.40 24.50
N PRO A 73 16.08 -8.84 25.68
CA PRO A 73 15.06 -8.47 26.69
C PRO A 73 14.31 -7.19 26.30
N ILE A 74 13.81 -7.14 25.05
CA ILE A 74 13.06 -6.01 24.51
C ILE A 74 11.57 -6.38 24.48
N PRO A 75 10.66 -5.52 24.94
CA PRO A 75 9.24 -5.82 24.89
C PRO A 75 8.76 -5.91 23.43
N ILE A 76 8.05 -6.98 23.12
CA ILE A 76 7.52 -7.28 21.76
C ILE A 76 6.76 -6.10 21.16
N ARG A 77 6.09 -5.32 22.01
CA ARG A 77 5.36 -4.12 21.58
C ARG A 77 6.28 -3.05 20.97
N ALA A 78 7.49 -2.88 21.48
CA ALA A 78 8.47 -1.94 20.93
C ALA A 78 9.01 -2.42 19.57
N ILE A 79 9.28 -3.73 19.44
CA ILE A 79 9.68 -4.32 18.16
C ILE A 79 8.59 -4.12 17.11
N LEU A 80 7.34 -4.41 17.46
CA LEU A 80 6.21 -4.22 16.54
C LEU A 80 6.03 -2.75 16.16
N ALA A 81 6.12 -1.82 17.11
CA ALA A 81 5.98 -0.39 16.85
C ALA A 81 7.07 0.13 15.91
N SER A 82 8.33 -0.28 16.09
CA SER A 82 9.42 0.11 15.19
C SER A 82 9.22 -0.41 13.76
N ARG A 83 8.73 -1.64 13.63
CA ARG A 83 8.42 -2.24 12.31
C ARG A 83 7.25 -1.53 11.63
N LEU A 84 6.19 -1.23 12.38
CA LEU A 84 5.04 -0.48 11.86
C LEU A 84 5.43 0.94 11.43
N LEU A 85 6.34 1.58 12.16
CA LEU A 85 6.87 2.89 11.76
C LEU A 85 7.61 2.82 10.42
N GLY A 86 8.43 1.80 10.20
CA GLY A 86 9.11 1.58 8.92
C GLY A 86 8.12 1.38 7.76
N VAL A 87 7.08 0.57 7.98
CA VAL A 87 6.00 0.37 6.99
C VAL A 87 5.23 1.65 6.73
N TYR A 88 4.95 2.44 7.79
CA TYR A 88 4.27 3.72 7.67
C TYR A 88 5.06 4.73 6.82
N LEU A 89 6.36 4.86 7.08
CA LEU A 89 7.23 5.77 6.31
C LEU A 89 7.26 5.40 4.82
N MET A 90 7.33 4.11 4.50
CA MET A 90 7.24 3.64 3.12
C MET A 90 5.87 3.95 2.50
N GLY A 91 4.78 3.65 3.21
CA GLY A 91 3.42 3.97 2.77
C GLY A 91 3.21 5.47 2.56
N LEU A 92 3.77 6.30 3.46
CA LEU A 92 3.75 7.75 3.36
C LEU A 92 4.49 8.25 2.11
N MET A 93 5.65 7.68 1.79
CA MET A 93 6.38 8.03 0.57
C MET A 93 5.55 7.75 -0.68
N PHE A 94 4.97 6.56 -0.82
CA PHE A 94 4.19 6.19 -2.00
C PHE A 94 2.88 6.97 -2.13
N SER A 95 2.13 7.12 -1.03
CA SER A 95 0.89 7.91 -1.05
C SER A 95 1.17 9.42 -1.15
N GLY A 96 2.25 9.89 -0.53
CA GLY A 96 2.67 11.30 -0.52
C GLY A 96 3.02 11.82 -1.90
N VAL A 97 3.68 11.02 -2.75
CA VAL A 97 4.00 11.40 -4.15
C VAL A 97 2.74 11.78 -4.95
N ILE A 98 1.59 11.21 -4.60
CA ILE A 98 0.31 11.54 -5.24
C ILE A 98 -0.41 12.66 -4.50
N MET A 99 -0.50 12.55 -3.17
CA MET A 99 -1.33 13.46 -2.38
C MET A 99 -0.72 14.85 -2.22
N LEU A 100 0.62 14.98 -2.15
CA LEU A 100 1.28 16.29 -2.03
C LEU A 100 1.00 17.19 -3.25
N PRO A 101 1.24 16.73 -4.50
CA PRO A 101 0.90 17.55 -5.67
C PRO A 101 -0.59 17.91 -5.73
N CYS A 102 -1.47 16.95 -5.42
CA CYS A 102 -2.90 17.17 -5.41
C CYS A 102 -3.30 18.31 -4.46
N VAL A 103 -2.80 18.28 -3.22
CA VAL A 103 -3.13 19.29 -2.21
C VAL A 103 -2.53 20.66 -2.58
N ILE A 104 -1.28 20.69 -3.05
CA ILE A 104 -0.61 21.94 -3.45
C ILE A 104 -1.32 22.58 -4.64
N VAL A 105 -1.68 21.82 -5.68
CA VAL A 105 -2.39 22.33 -6.84
C VAL A 105 -3.76 22.90 -6.45
N TYR A 106 -4.47 22.23 -5.55
CA TYR A 106 -5.73 22.74 -5.05
C TYR A 106 -5.57 24.06 -4.29
N TRP A 107 -4.52 24.22 -3.46
CA TRP A 107 -4.25 25.47 -2.76
C TRP A 107 -3.90 26.63 -3.71
N ILE A 108 -3.33 26.32 -4.88
CA ILE A 108 -3.02 27.35 -5.88
C ILE A 108 -4.30 27.72 -6.69
N ALA A 109 -5.16 26.76 -6.95
CA ALA A 109 -6.37 26.93 -7.75
C ALA A 109 -7.56 27.53 -6.96
N ALA A 110 -7.64 27.23 -5.67
CA ALA A 110 -8.69 27.71 -4.77
C ALA A 110 -8.17 28.87 -3.90
N GLU A 111 -9.09 29.69 -3.39
CA GLU A 111 -8.70 30.67 -2.38
C GLU A 111 -8.15 29.98 -1.13
N LEU A 112 -6.92 30.32 -0.77
CA LEU A 112 -6.22 29.78 0.39
C LEU A 112 -6.99 30.10 1.69
N SER A 113 -7.71 29.12 2.23
CA SER A 113 -8.30 29.20 3.56
C SER A 113 -7.53 28.34 4.56
N ALA A 114 -7.43 28.79 5.80
CA ALA A 114 -6.77 28.02 6.87
C ALA A 114 -7.42 26.63 7.01
N ALA A 115 -8.73 26.52 6.82
CA ALA A 115 -9.46 25.27 6.87
C ALA A 115 -9.03 24.30 5.73
N ALA A 116 -8.83 24.79 4.50
CA ALA A 116 -8.37 23.99 3.37
C ALA A 116 -6.92 23.51 3.56
N VAL A 117 -6.07 24.31 4.17
CA VAL A 117 -4.68 23.92 4.48
C VAL A 117 -4.66 22.80 5.52
N ILE A 118 -5.38 22.96 6.62
CA ILE A 118 -5.49 21.96 7.68
C ILE A 118 -6.14 20.68 7.14
N GLY A 119 -7.23 20.82 6.34
CA GLY A 119 -7.92 19.71 5.72
C GLY A 119 -7.04 18.90 4.75
N GLY A 120 -6.26 19.59 3.92
CA GLY A 120 -5.31 18.95 2.99
C GLY A 120 -4.20 18.17 3.71
N LEU A 121 -3.57 18.78 4.74
CA LEU A 121 -2.54 18.11 5.55
C LEU A 121 -3.13 16.91 6.32
N ALA A 122 -4.29 17.08 6.91
CA ALA A 122 -4.98 16.02 7.62
C ALA A 122 -5.39 14.89 6.67
N LEU A 123 -5.75 15.20 5.41
CA LEU A 123 -6.07 14.20 4.38
C LEU A 123 -4.83 13.37 4.00
N ILE A 124 -3.67 14.00 3.81
CA ILE A 124 -2.41 13.29 3.55
C ILE A 124 -2.12 12.30 4.67
N LEU A 125 -2.25 12.74 5.93
CA LEU A 125 -2.05 11.90 7.10
C LEU A 125 -3.08 10.76 7.17
N ALA A 126 -4.34 11.03 6.92
CA ALA A 126 -5.40 10.01 6.93
C ALA A 126 -5.17 8.95 5.84
N VAL A 127 -4.84 9.37 4.61
CA VAL A 127 -4.56 8.46 3.48
C VAL A 127 -3.36 7.56 3.78
N SER A 128 -2.26 8.12 4.31
CA SER A 128 -1.06 7.33 4.65
C SER A 128 -1.33 6.33 5.78
N LEU A 129 -2.10 6.72 6.80
CA LEU A 129 -2.50 5.81 7.88
C LEU A 129 -3.45 4.71 7.41
N LEU A 130 -4.41 5.02 6.54
CA LEU A 130 -5.29 4.02 5.93
C LEU A 130 -4.51 3.07 5.02
N ALA A 131 -3.52 3.57 4.26
CA ALA A 131 -2.62 2.72 3.49
C ALA A 131 -1.84 1.76 4.39
N LEU A 132 -1.34 2.22 5.54
CA LEU A 132 -0.73 1.37 6.57
C LEU A 132 -1.68 0.27 7.05
N VAL A 133 -2.91 0.63 7.44
CA VAL A 133 -3.93 -0.33 7.91
C VAL A 133 -4.19 -1.40 6.86
N LEU A 134 -4.46 -0.99 5.63
CA LEU A 134 -4.75 -1.92 4.53
C LEU A 134 -3.56 -2.81 4.19
N SER A 135 -2.34 -2.24 4.16
CA SER A 135 -1.11 -3.01 3.93
C SER A 135 -0.85 -4.02 5.02
N CYS A 136 -1.08 -3.66 6.28
CA CYS A 136 -0.95 -4.58 7.41
C CYS A 136 -1.97 -5.71 7.37
N LEU A 137 -3.23 -5.41 7.05
CA LEU A 137 -4.28 -6.42 6.92
C LEU A 137 -3.99 -7.37 5.75
N LEU A 138 -3.63 -6.84 4.59
CA LEU A 138 -3.24 -7.67 3.43
C LEU A 138 -1.97 -8.49 3.74
N GLY A 139 -0.95 -7.89 4.36
CA GLY A 139 0.25 -8.58 4.79
C GLY A 139 -0.05 -9.72 5.78
N TRP A 140 -0.99 -9.50 6.71
CA TRP A 140 -1.46 -10.54 7.64
C TRP A 140 -2.19 -11.68 6.91
N VAL A 141 -3.07 -11.37 5.96
CA VAL A 141 -3.75 -12.38 5.13
C VAL A 141 -2.75 -13.20 4.35
N VAL A 142 -1.79 -12.54 3.69
CA VAL A 142 -0.71 -13.21 2.94
C VAL A 142 0.13 -14.09 3.87
N ALA A 143 0.50 -13.59 5.07
CA ALA A 143 1.27 -14.36 6.06
C ALA A 143 0.51 -15.61 6.53
N LYS A 144 -0.78 -15.49 6.80
CA LYS A 144 -1.65 -16.61 7.20
C LYS A 144 -1.81 -17.64 6.09
N LEU A 145 -1.93 -17.20 4.84
CA LEU A 145 -1.98 -18.07 3.68
C LEU A 145 -0.64 -18.79 3.47
N TYR A 146 0.45 -18.03 3.57
CA TYR A 146 1.82 -18.52 3.46
C TYR A 146 2.14 -19.63 4.49
N SER A 147 1.66 -19.50 5.73
CA SER A 147 1.87 -20.51 6.77
C SER A 147 1.15 -21.85 6.49
N ARG A 148 0.08 -21.84 5.71
CA ARG A 148 -0.75 -23.03 5.40
C ARG A 148 -0.35 -23.78 4.13
N LEU A 149 0.48 -23.20 3.26
CA LEU A 149 0.77 -23.77 1.94
C LEU A 149 2.12 -24.46 1.89
N LYS A 150 2.12 -25.59 1.16
CA LYS A 150 3.28 -26.49 1.00
C LYS A 150 4.36 -25.90 0.05
N HIS A 151 3.93 -25.04 -0.88
CA HIS A 151 4.81 -24.37 -1.87
C HIS A 151 4.85 -22.87 -1.63
N LYS A 152 5.53 -22.46 -0.57
CA LYS A 152 5.57 -21.08 -0.07
C LYS A 152 6.08 -20.06 -1.11
N ASN A 153 7.15 -20.39 -1.83
CA ASN A 153 7.77 -19.48 -2.80
C ASN A 153 6.89 -19.25 -4.04
N LEU A 154 6.22 -20.30 -4.54
CA LEU A 154 5.30 -20.19 -5.68
C LEU A 154 4.13 -19.26 -5.38
N LEU A 155 3.60 -19.28 -4.16
CA LEU A 155 2.49 -18.42 -3.76
C LEU A 155 2.91 -16.95 -3.70
N THR A 156 4.10 -16.66 -3.14
CA THR A 156 4.61 -15.27 -3.07
C THR A 156 4.81 -14.70 -4.47
N THR A 157 5.40 -15.49 -5.37
CA THR A 157 5.60 -15.10 -6.77
C THR A 157 4.26 -14.92 -7.50
N LEU A 158 3.30 -15.84 -7.29
CA LEU A 158 1.96 -15.73 -7.90
C LEU A 158 1.19 -14.53 -7.37
N ALA A 159 1.23 -14.29 -6.06
CA ALA A 159 0.60 -13.12 -5.45
C ALA A 159 1.21 -11.81 -5.96
N ALA A 160 2.55 -11.75 -6.11
CA ALA A 160 3.24 -10.63 -6.71
C ALA A 160 2.79 -10.41 -8.16
N LEU A 161 2.72 -11.46 -8.96
CA LEU A 161 2.33 -11.40 -10.37
C LEU A 161 0.88 -10.98 -10.54
N VAL A 162 -0.05 -11.47 -9.71
CA VAL A 162 -1.46 -11.06 -9.70
C VAL A 162 -1.60 -9.59 -9.31
N LEU A 163 -0.90 -9.15 -8.25
CA LEU A 163 -0.92 -7.75 -7.83
C LEU A 163 -0.33 -6.83 -8.91
N PHE A 164 0.78 -7.22 -9.51
CA PHE A 164 1.42 -6.47 -10.60
C PHE A 164 0.53 -6.40 -11.85
N GLY A 165 -0.10 -7.52 -12.22
CA GLY A 165 -1.08 -7.58 -13.31
C GLY A 165 -2.31 -6.69 -13.04
N ALA A 166 -2.83 -6.68 -11.81
CA ALA A 166 -3.93 -5.81 -11.40
C ALA A 166 -3.53 -4.32 -11.48
N TYR A 167 -2.32 -3.99 -11.03
CA TYR A 167 -1.77 -2.64 -11.15
C TYR A 167 -1.71 -2.18 -12.60
N TYR A 168 -1.12 -2.98 -13.49
CA TYR A 168 -1.08 -2.67 -14.93
C TYR A 168 -2.46 -2.54 -15.55
N ALA A 169 -3.40 -3.45 -15.23
CA ALA A 169 -4.77 -3.39 -15.73
C ALA A 169 -5.49 -2.08 -15.34
N VAL A 170 -5.25 -1.59 -14.14
CA VAL A 170 -5.76 -0.29 -13.68
C VAL A 170 -5.09 0.86 -14.42
N CYS A 171 -3.75 0.83 -14.56
CA CYS A 171 -3.00 1.88 -15.26
C CYS A 171 -3.42 1.98 -16.74
N PHE A 172 -3.58 0.86 -17.44
CA PHE A 172 -4.03 0.87 -18.85
C PHE A 172 -5.45 1.40 -19.05
N ARG A 173 -6.30 1.27 -18.03
CA ARG A 173 -7.67 1.78 -18.07
C ARG A 173 -7.84 3.18 -17.47
N ALA A 174 -6.78 3.71 -16.84
CA ALA A 174 -6.86 4.97 -16.11
C ALA A 174 -7.31 6.14 -17.00
N SER A 175 -6.77 6.29 -18.21
CA SER A 175 -7.15 7.35 -19.15
C SER A 175 -8.63 7.26 -19.54
N ALA A 176 -9.10 6.08 -19.93
CA ALA A 176 -10.50 5.86 -20.28
C ALA A 176 -11.45 6.04 -19.08
N LEU A 177 -11.00 5.70 -17.86
CA LEU A 177 -11.76 5.95 -16.64
C LEU A 177 -11.85 7.44 -16.33
N ILE A 178 -10.77 8.19 -16.51
CA ILE A 178 -10.74 9.65 -16.29
C ILE A 178 -11.64 10.36 -17.30
N GLU A 179 -11.58 10.01 -18.58
CA GLU A 179 -12.46 10.57 -19.61
C GLU A 179 -13.94 10.32 -19.31
N ARG A 180 -14.31 9.10 -18.92
CA ARG A 180 -15.68 8.76 -18.52
C ARG A 180 -16.11 9.51 -17.27
N LEU A 181 -15.20 9.68 -16.31
CA LEU A 181 -15.46 10.41 -15.09
C LEU A 181 -15.73 11.88 -15.37
N LEU A 182 -14.92 12.51 -16.24
CA LEU A 182 -15.12 13.90 -16.67
C LEU A 182 -16.39 14.10 -17.50
N ALA A 183 -16.79 13.10 -18.29
CA ALA A 183 -18.02 13.14 -19.08
C ALA A 183 -19.30 13.00 -18.22
N HIS A 184 -19.22 12.36 -17.05
CA HIS A 184 -20.38 12.03 -16.21
C HIS A 184 -20.20 12.43 -14.74
N LEU A 185 -19.62 13.61 -14.49
CA LEU A 185 -19.28 14.10 -13.14
C LEU A 185 -20.45 14.04 -12.15
N ASP A 186 -21.66 14.45 -12.59
CA ASP A 186 -22.85 14.47 -11.72
C ASP A 186 -23.30 13.07 -11.33
N GLN A 187 -23.28 12.13 -12.28
CA GLN A 187 -23.68 10.74 -12.03
C GLN A 187 -22.68 10.03 -11.10
N VAL A 188 -21.39 10.24 -11.33
CA VAL A 188 -20.33 9.71 -10.48
C VAL A 188 -20.40 10.33 -9.08
N GLY A 189 -20.67 11.64 -9.01
CA GLY A 189 -20.86 12.33 -7.74
C GLY A 189 -22.03 11.77 -6.93
N ALA A 190 -23.17 11.52 -7.57
CA ALA A 190 -24.33 10.90 -6.93
C ALA A 190 -24.03 9.46 -6.48
N ALA A 191 -23.36 8.67 -7.32
CA ALA A 191 -22.98 7.30 -6.99
C ALA A 191 -22.01 7.24 -5.80
N VAL A 192 -21.03 8.13 -5.71
CA VAL A 192 -20.10 8.20 -4.58
C VAL A 192 -20.81 8.61 -3.29
N ARG A 193 -21.70 9.59 -3.35
CA ARG A 193 -22.51 10.00 -2.18
C ARG A 193 -23.43 8.88 -1.67
N GLY A 194 -24.01 8.10 -2.56
CA GLY A 194 -24.93 7.01 -2.20
C GLY A 194 -24.25 5.70 -1.82
N GLY A 195 -23.13 5.33 -2.50
CA GLY A 195 -22.51 4.02 -2.35
C GLY A 195 -21.18 4.02 -1.60
N ALA A 196 -20.42 5.12 -1.61
CA ALA A 196 -19.09 5.20 -1.03
C ALA A 196 -18.94 6.40 -0.08
N TYR A 197 -19.86 6.52 0.87
CA TYR A 197 -19.90 7.62 1.85
C TYR A 197 -18.55 7.90 2.56
N PRO A 198 -17.73 6.91 2.95
CA PRO A 198 -16.41 7.19 3.51
C PRO A 198 -15.49 7.97 2.58
N LEU A 199 -15.51 7.64 1.27
CA LEU A 199 -14.71 8.35 0.27
C LEU A 199 -15.22 9.78 0.05
N TYR A 200 -16.53 9.98 0.09
CA TYR A 200 -17.15 11.31 0.06
C TYR A 200 -16.68 12.18 1.25
N LEU A 201 -16.65 11.61 2.46
CA LEU A 201 -16.15 12.31 3.65
C LEU A 201 -14.67 12.69 3.52
N MET A 202 -13.85 11.80 2.95
CA MET A 202 -12.44 12.11 2.68
C MET A 202 -12.30 13.24 1.66
N GLY A 203 -13.16 13.27 0.66
CA GLY A 203 -13.21 14.38 -0.31
C GLY A 203 -13.56 15.71 0.37
N ARG A 204 -14.56 15.75 1.23
CA ARG A 204 -14.94 16.94 2.01
C ARG A 204 -13.88 17.38 3.00
N MET A 205 -13.17 16.44 3.59
CA MET A 205 -12.03 16.71 4.47
C MET A 205 -10.96 17.54 3.73
N GLY A 206 -10.64 17.19 2.46
CA GLY A 206 -9.68 17.94 1.64
C GLY A 206 -10.11 19.39 1.38
N GLN A 207 -11.39 19.69 1.35
CA GLN A 207 -11.93 21.05 1.23
C GLN A 207 -11.90 21.84 2.56
N GLY A 208 -11.58 21.21 3.67
CA GLY A 208 -11.53 21.87 4.98
C GLY A 208 -12.81 21.81 5.80
N ASP A 209 -13.69 20.83 5.55
CA ASP A 209 -14.86 20.61 6.38
C ASP A 209 -14.46 20.01 7.75
N TRP A 210 -14.61 20.77 8.82
CA TRP A 210 -14.20 20.41 10.17
C TRP A 210 -14.86 19.12 10.67
N LEU A 211 -16.13 18.90 10.34
CA LEU A 211 -16.85 17.71 10.74
C LEU A 211 -16.29 16.47 10.02
N ALA A 212 -16.02 16.58 8.73
CA ALA A 212 -15.40 15.52 7.94
C ALA A 212 -13.96 15.22 8.44
N ILE A 213 -13.18 16.25 8.78
CA ILE A 213 -11.83 16.10 9.36
C ILE A 213 -11.91 15.29 10.66
N ALA A 214 -12.76 15.71 11.61
CA ALA A 214 -12.88 15.04 12.90
C ALA A 214 -13.33 13.58 12.75
N LEU A 215 -14.33 13.32 11.91
CA LEU A 215 -14.90 12.00 11.70
C LEU A 215 -13.89 11.04 11.04
N VAL A 216 -13.24 11.48 9.95
CA VAL A 216 -12.26 10.66 9.22
C VAL A 216 -11.05 10.37 10.09
N LEU A 217 -10.53 11.35 10.82
CA LEU A 217 -9.38 11.12 11.73
C LEU A 217 -9.76 10.18 12.88
N ALA A 218 -10.95 10.32 13.47
CA ALA A 218 -11.42 9.41 14.54
C ALA A 218 -11.54 7.97 14.05
N VAL A 219 -12.16 7.76 12.87
CA VAL A 219 -12.29 6.42 12.26
C VAL A 219 -10.92 5.85 11.90
N THR A 220 -10.05 6.66 11.32
CA THR A 220 -8.68 6.22 10.95
C THR A 220 -7.87 5.83 12.19
N ALA A 221 -7.93 6.63 13.26
CA ALA A 221 -7.27 6.31 14.53
C ALA A 221 -7.81 5.01 15.14
N LEU A 222 -9.12 4.81 15.11
CA LEU A 222 -9.75 3.57 15.58
C LEU A 222 -9.28 2.36 14.78
N LEU A 223 -9.23 2.47 13.45
CA LEU A 223 -8.75 1.39 12.57
C LEU A 223 -7.27 1.08 12.81
N CYS A 224 -6.42 2.08 12.99
CA CYS A 224 -5.02 1.91 13.36
C CYS A 224 -4.87 1.18 14.70
N TRP A 225 -5.66 1.57 15.70
CA TRP A 225 -5.64 0.94 17.00
C TRP A 225 -6.10 -0.52 16.95
N LEU A 226 -7.20 -0.82 16.23
CA LEU A 226 -7.67 -2.19 16.02
C LEU A 226 -6.63 -3.04 15.28
N THR A 227 -6.01 -2.50 14.24
CA THR A 227 -4.94 -3.18 13.49
C THR A 227 -3.73 -3.47 14.39
N TYR A 228 -3.31 -2.50 15.21
CA TYR A 228 -2.25 -2.71 16.19
C TYR A 228 -2.58 -3.82 17.20
N LEU A 229 -3.82 -3.85 17.72
CA LEU A 229 -4.26 -4.91 18.63
C LEU A 229 -4.27 -6.28 17.95
N LEU A 230 -4.75 -6.35 16.72
CA LEU A 230 -4.76 -7.60 15.93
C LEU A 230 -3.33 -8.11 15.70
N LEU A 231 -2.43 -7.22 15.27
CA LEU A 231 -1.03 -7.59 15.02
C LEU A 231 -0.31 -7.96 16.33
N SER A 232 -0.52 -7.23 17.42
CA SER A 232 0.13 -7.53 18.70
C SER A 232 -0.22 -8.91 19.25
N ARG A 233 -1.43 -9.41 18.96
CA ARG A 233 -1.88 -10.76 19.34
C ARG A 233 -1.37 -11.86 18.41
N THR A 234 -1.22 -11.56 17.12
CA THR A 234 -0.93 -12.58 16.09
C THR A 234 0.54 -12.61 15.68
N PHE A 235 1.29 -11.53 15.94
CA PHE A 235 2.69 -11.38 15.54
C PHE A 235 3.57 -12.54 16.01
N LEU A 236 3.54 -12.86 17.31
CA LEU A 236 4.31 -13.95 17.88
C LEU A 236 3.98 -15.29 17.23
N ALA A 237 2.70 -15.61 17.09
CA ALA A 237 2.26 -16.88 16.51
C ALA A 237 2.75 -17.08 15.08
N ILE A 238 2.84 -16.00 14.29
CA ILE A 238 3.28 -16.06 12.90
C ILE A 238 4.82 -16.00 12.81
N ALA A 239 5.45 -15.15 13.60
CA ALA A 239 6.92 -15.01 13.62
C ALA A 239 7.61 -16.31 14.09
N THR A 240 7.06 -16.97 15.13
CA THR A 240 7.62 -18.24 15.67
C THR A 240 7.23 -19.46 14.85
N ALA A 241 6.13 -19.44 14.09
CA ALA A 241 5.73 -20.55 13.21
C ALA A 241 6.77 -20.88 12.13
N LYS A 242 7.63 -19.92 11.80
CA LYS A 242 8.72 -20.09 10.82
C LYS A 242 9.88 -20.92 11.40
N THR A 243 10.11 -20.85 12.70
CA THR A 243 11.21 -21.55 13.40
C THR A 243 10.94 -23.04 13.48
N SER A 244 9.68 -23.49 13.35
CA SER A 244 9.28 -24.89 13.36
C SER A 244 9.29 -25.57 11.99
N GLU A 245 10.03 -25.05 11.01
CA GLU A 245 10.32 -25.82 9.80
C GLU A 245 11.10 -27.06 10.23
N THR A 246 10.37 -28.15 10.34
CA THR A 246 10.93 -29.51 10.53
C THR A 246 12.12 -29.63 9.60
N LYS A 247 13.32 -29.77 10.17
CA LYS A 247 14.52 -30.18 9.43
C LYS A 247 14.11 -31.42 8.65
N LYS A 248 13.85 -31.26 7.36
CA LYS A 248 13.61 -32.42 6.48
C LYS A 248 14.88 -33.25 6.61
N ALA A 249 14.75 -34.43 7.21
CA ALA A 249 15.84 -35.39 7.25
C ALA A 249 16.32 -35.56 5.81
N TYR A 250 17.59 -35.27 5.59
CA TYR A 250 18.21 -35.45 4.29
C TYR A 250 18.04 -36.94 3.90
N LYS A 251 17.20 -37.21 2.92
CA LYS A 251 17.14 -38.54 2.30
C LYS A 251 18.15 -38.55 1.16
N GLU A 252 19.21 -39.30 1.31
CA GLU A 252 20.13 -39.59 0.23
C GLU A 252 19.36 -40.16 -0.97
N GLY A 253 19.13 -39.31 -1.96
CA GLY A 253 18.57 -39.75 -3.24
C GLY A 253 19.69 -40.30 -4.12
N LYS A 254 19.45 -41.43 -4.81
CA LYS A 254 20.37 -41.96 -5.81
C LYS A 254 20.67 -40.84 -6.81
N ALA A 255 21.95 -40.53 -7.01
CA ALA A 255 22.41 -39.56 -8.01
C ALA A 255 22.02 -40.07 -9.42
N ALA A 256 21.01 -39.47 -10.01
CA ALA A 256 20.64 -39.74 -11.38
C ALA A 256 21.49 -38.87 -12.31
N LEU A 257 22.31 -39.49 -13.16
CA LEU A 257 23.05 -38.82 -14.21
C LEU A 257 22.04 -38.22 -15.22
N ARG A 258 21.88 -36.90 -15.17
CA ARG A 258 21.08 -36.16 -16.14
C ARG A 258 21.97 -35.54 -17.19
N SER A 259 21.47 -35.37 -18.43
CA SER A 259 22.17 -34.63 -19.46
C SER A 259 22.49 -33.21 -19.01
N ILE A 260 23.61 -32.65 -19.40
CA ILE A 260 24.08 -31.31 -18.98
C ILE A 260 22.99 -30.22 -19.13
N PRO A 261 22.27 -30.12 -20.28
CA PRO A 261 21.24 -29.12 -20.45
C PRO A 261 20.02 -29.35 -19.50
N ALA A 262 19.63 -30.60 -19.26
CA ALA A 262 18.55 -30.91 -18.34
C ALA A 262 18.93 -30.64 -16.88
N ALA A 263 20.19 -30.83 -16.52
CA ALA A 263 20.69 -30.51 -15.18
C ALA A 263 20.76 -28.98 -14.95
N LEU A 264 21.22 -28.21 -15.94
CA LEU A 264 21.20 -26.74 -15.90
C LEU A 264 19.79 -26.19 -15.81
N LEU A 265 18.87 -26.68 -16.63
CA LEU A 265 17.48 -26.22 -16.64
C LEU A 265 16.78 -26.56 -15.31
N SER A 266 17.01 -27.73 -14.75
CA SER A 266 16.45 -28.11 -13.46
C SER A 266 17.05 -27.31 -12.29
N LYS A 267 18.31 -26.91 -12.39
CA LYS A 267 19.00 -26.06 -11.41
C LYS A 267 18.46 -24.62 -11.45
N GLU A 268 18.29 -24.04 -12.63
CA GLU A 268 17.75 -22.69 -12.78
C GLU A 268 16.26 -22.64 -12.42
N LEU A 269 15.46 -23.61 -12.85
CA LEU A 269 14.08 -23.74 -12.37
C LEU A 269 14.01 -23.93 -10.84
N GLY A 270 14.93 -24.71 -10.28
CA GLY A 270 15.04 -24.85 -8.82
C GLY A 270 15.40 -23.54 -8.12
N ARG A 271 16.25 -22.71 -8.71
CA ARG A 271 16.58 -21.37 -8.20
C ARG A 271 15.38 -20.43 -8.27
N LEU A 272 14.69 -20.35 -9.41
CA LEU A 272 13.48 -19.54 -9.59
C LEU A 272 12.36 -19.92 -8.61
N THR A 273 12.22 -21.23 -8.31
CA THR A 273 11.18 -21.72 -7.39
C THR A 273 11.59 -21.68 -5.92
N SER A 274 12.90 -21.63 -5.61
CA SER A 274 13.42 -21.62 -4.22
C SER A 274 13.73 -20.24 -3.66
N SER A 275 13.96 -19.24 -4.53
CA SER A 275 14.29 -17.87 -4.10
C SER A 275 13.37 -16.85 -4.78
N PRO A 276 12.48 -16.16 -4.03
CA PRO A 276 11.60 -15.14 -4.59
C PRO A 276 12.31 -13.86 -5.02
N ASN A 277 13.62 -13.74 -4.77
CA ASN A 277 14.42 -12.55 -5.06
C ASN A 277 15.35 -12.72 -6.27
N TYR A 278 15.05 -13.67 -7.15
CA TYR A 278 15.80 -13.89 -8.37
C TYR A 278 15.04 -13.38 -9.58
#